data_d5f3843beee148d4739940487f10fcab
#
_entry.id   d5f3843beee148d4739940487f10fcab
#
_cell.length_a   1.000
_cell.length_b   1.000
_cell.length_c   1.000
_cell.angle_alpha   90.00
_cell.angle_beta   90.00
_cell.angle_gamma   90.00
#
_symmetry.space_group_name_H-M   'P 1'
#
loop_
_entity.id
_entity.type
_entity.pdbx_description
1 polymer ?
#
loop_
_entity_poly.entity_id
_entity_poly.type
_entity_poly.pdbx_seq_one_letter_code
_entity_poly.pdbx_strand_id
1 'polypeptide(L)'
;METIKSISDLESIYGSAVPGAVWKEIDHISDHYRQFIEKSPFLILATSGVKGIDCSPRGDPAGFVRVVNEKCIQLPDRRGNNRLDSLRNIISNPNVGLIFLIPNIGETIRLSGKAKILADDELCSSFSIKGKPASSVISIDVEKVYFQCQKALVRSKLWDSSAHIQRSELPSTGEMVKEFASLNDIEFDGDEYDANYPDHMKKTIY
;
A
#
# COMPACT_ATOMS: atom_id res chain seq x y z
N MET A 1 31.30 6.63 12.09
CA MET A 1 30.02 5.94 12.46
C MET A 1 30.28 4.45 12.37
N GLU A 2 29.92 3.72 13.41
CA GLU A 2 30.02 2.26 13.43
C GLU A 2 28.79 1.64 12.75
N THR A 3 29.02 0.67 11.88
CA THR A 3 27.94 -0.01 11.14
C THR A 3 27.77 -1.42 11.69
N ILE A 4 26.55 -1.79 12.07
CA ILE A 4 26.21 -3.17 12.46
C ILE A 4 26.35 -4.07 11.23
N LYS A 5 27.17 -5.13 11.31
CA LYS A 5 27.47 -5.98 10.16
C LYS A 5 27.07 -7.43 10.35
N SER A 6 26.66 -7.83 11.55
CA SER A 6 26.24 -9.21 11.83
C SER A 6 24.94 -9.25 12.62
N ILE A 7 24.24 -10.39 12.54
CA ILE A 7 23.05 -10.64 13.37
C ILE A 7 23.41 -10.64 14.83
N SER A 8 24.60 -11.19 15.20
CA SER A 8 25.08 -11.20 16.60
C SER A 8 25.25 -9.79 17.16
N ASP A 9 25.81 -8.85 16.37
CA ASP A 9 25.96 -7.45 16.81
C ASP A 9 24.58 -6.82 17.01
N LEU A 10 23.62 -7.11 16.12
CA LEU A 10 22.26 -6.61 16.24
C LEU A 10 21.57 -7.17 17.50
N GLU A 11 21.68 -8.46 17.78
CA GLU A 11 21.09 -9.12 18.95
C GLU A 11 21.73 -8.65 20.26
N SER A 12 23.02 -8.29 20.25
CA SER A 12 23.69 -7.73 21.44
C SER A 12 23.11 -6.38 21.86
N ILE A 13 22.56 -5.60 20.90
CA ILE A 13 21.95 -4.28 21.14
C ILE A 13 20.48 -4.42 21.57
N TYR A 14 19.73 -5.28 20.90
CA TYR A 14 18.27 -5.34 21.02
C TYR A 14 17.76 -6.49 21.91
N GLY A 15 18.58 -7.51 22.13
CA GLY A 15 18.16 -8.73 22.82
C GLY A 15 17.20 -9.59 22.02
N SER A 16 16.55 -10.53 22.69
CA SER A 16 15.59 -11.45 22.06
C SER A 16 14.20 -10.84 21.94
N ALA A 17 13.45 -11.25 20.91
CA ALA A 17 12.06 -10.85 20.74
C ALA A 17 11.20 -11.33 21.91
N VAL A 18 10.28 -10.48 22.38
CA VAL A 18 9.32 -10.87 23.40
C VAL A 18 8.34 -11.92 22.84
N PRO A 19 7.93 -12.95 23.63
CA PRO A 19 7.13 -14.07 23.14
C PRO A 19 5.87 -13.64 22.37
N GLY A 20 5.10 -12.68 22.89
CA GLY A 20 3.89 -12.18 22.23
C GLY A 20 4.12 -11.50 20.87
N ALA A 21 5.35 -11.04 20.57
CA ALA A 21 5.69 -10.52 19.26
C ALA A 21 5.86 -11.63 18.22
N VAL A 22 6.17 -12.85 18.65
CA VAL A 22 6.34 -14.03 17.80
C VAL A 22 5.01 -14.76 17.63
N TRP A 23 4.25 -15.00 18.70
CA TRP A 23 3.02 -15.80 18.66
C TRP A 23 1.90 -15.22 17.79
N LYS A 24 1.87 -13.90 17.61
CA LYS A 24 0.88 -13.23 16.75
C LYS A 24 1.09 -13.45 15.27
N GLU A 25 2.29 -13.89 14.88
CA GLU A 25 2.62 -14.20 13.50
C GLU A 25 2.14 -15.60 13.15
N ILE A 26 1.16 -15.67 12.25
CA ILE A 26 0.55 -16.93 11.81
C ILE A 26 0.56 -16.99 10.27
N ASP A 27 0.37 -18.16 9.73
CA ASP A 27 0.45 -18.47 8.30
C ASP A 27 -0.91 -18.40 7.58
N HIS A 28 -1.95 -17.94 8.26
CA HIS A 28 -3.31 -17.86 7.74
C HIS A 28 -4.07 -16.65 8.30
N ILE A 29 -5.14 -16.25 7.65
CA ILE A 29 -6.01 -15.15 8.07
C ILE A 29 -7.02 -15.69 9.09
N SER A 30 -6.83 -15.37 10.37
CA SER A 30 -7.82 -15.64 11.41
C SER A 30 -9.04 -14.72 11.27
N ASP A 31 -10.15 -15.04 11.96
CA ASP A 31 -11.35 -14.20 11.96
C ASP A 31 -11.08 -12.79 12.49
N HIS A 32 -10.16 -12.63 13.43
CA HIS A 32 -9.75 -11.30 13.91
C HIS A 32 -8.99 -10.51 12.84
N TYR A 33 -8.03 -11.13 12.14
CA TYR A 33 -7.28 -10.46 11.07
C TYR A 33 -8.17 -10.16 9.86
N ARG A 34 -9.13 -11.03 9.54
CA ARG A 34 -10.16 -10.79 8.51
C ARG A 34 -10.92 -9.50 8.77
N GLN A 35 -11.38 -9.27 10.00
CA GLN A 35 -12.12 -8.06 10.34
C GLN A 35 -11.30 -6.77 10.09
N PHE A 36 -10.00 -6.77 10.40
CA PHE A 36 -9.14 -5.63 10.09
C PHE A 36 -8.95 -5.43 8.58
N ILE A 37 -8.69 -6.51 7.84
CA ILE A 37 -8.50 -6.45 6.38
C ILE A 37 -9.76 -5.90 5.69
N GLU A 38 -10.94 -6.43 6.04
CA GLU A 38 -12.21 -6.03 5.45
C GLU A 38 -12.63 -4.60 5.82
N LYS A 39 -12.20 -4.07 6.96
CA LYS A 39 -12.48 -2.70 7.39
C LYS A 39 -11.44 -1.69 6.92
N SER A 40 -10.33 -2.13 6.36
CA SER A 40 -9.28 -1.23 5.87
C SER A 40 -9.65 -0.61 4.52
N PRO A 41 -9.73 0.71 4.41
CA PRO A 41 -9.92 1.41 3.14
C PRO A 41 -8.58 1.68 2.43
N PHE A 42 -7.44 1.37 3.06
CA PHE A 42 -6.14 1.75 2.57
C PHE A 42 -5.07 0.72 2.96
N LEU A 43 -4.17 0.46 2.04
CA LEU A 43 -2.98 -0.34 2.29
C LEU A 43 -1.77 0.19 1.49
N ILE A 44 -0.58 -0.19 1.92
CA ILE A 44 0.65 -0.06 1.13
C ILE A 44 1.01 -1.45 0.61
N LEU A 45 1.20 -1.57 -0.70
CA LEU A 45 1.71 -2.77 -1.37
C LEU A 45 3.19 -2.59 -1.65
N ALA A 46 4.02 -3.39 -1.03
CA ALA A 46 5.46 -3.48 -1.29
C ALA A 46 5.75 -4.63 -2.24
N THR A 47 6.52 -4.36 -3.27
CA THR A 47 6.95 -5.32 -4.29
C THR A 47 8.44 -5.14 -4.56
N SER A 48 9.10 -6.13 -5.12
CA SER A 48 10.50 -6.04 -5.53
C SER A 48 10.72 -6.66 -6.90
N GLY A 49 11.58 -6.07 -7.68
CA GLY A 49 11.90 -6.54 -9.03
C GLY A 49 13.31 -6.12 -9.43
N VAL A 50 13.62 -6.27 -10.71
CA VAL A 50 14.96 -5.97 -11.26
C VAL A 50 15.41 -4.53 -10.99
N LYS A 51 14.45 -3.58 -10.90
CA LYS A 51 14.72 -2.16 -10.64
C LYS A 51 14.75 -1.80 -9.15
N GLY A 52 14.61 -2.79 -8.25
CA GLY A 52 14.59 -2.56 -6.81
C GLY A 52 13.21 -2.75 -6.18
N ILE A 53 13.01 -2.08 -5.05
CA ILE A 53 11.78 -2.14 -4.26
C ILE A 53 10.86 -0.99 -4.65
N ASP A 54 9.56 -1.28 -4.76
CA ASP A 54 8.48 -0.30 -4.92
C ASP A 54 7.48 -0.41 -3.77
N CYS A 55 6.98 0.73 -3.29
CA CYS A 55 5.94 0.84 -2.28
C CYS A 55 4.80 1.68 -2.83
N SER A 56 3.70 1.04 -3.18
CA SER A 56 2.55 1.67 -3.83
C SER A 56 1.36 1.79 -2.87
N PRO A 57 0.77 2.99 -2.69
CA PRO A 57 -0.49 3.13 -1.98
C PRO A 57 -1.63 2.52 -2.80
N ARG A 58 -2.55 1.83 -2.11
CA ARG A 58 -3.77 1.24 -2.66
C ARG A 58 -4.92 1.62 -1.76
N GLY A 59 -6.02 2.07 -2.33
CA GLY A 59 -7.16 2.52 -1.55
C GLY A 59 -8.46 2.57 -2.34
N ASP A 60 -9.52 2.17 -1.67
CA ASP A 60 -10.91 2.18 -2.14
C ASP A 60 -11.82 2.18 -0.88
N PRO A 61 -13.13 2.28 -0.98
CA PRO A 61 -14.00 2.06 0.17
C PRO A 61 -13.70 0.74 0.88
N ALA A 62 -13.83 0.72 2.21
CA ALA A 62 -13.57 -0.47 3.02
C ALA A 62 -14.27 -1.72 2.46
N GLY A 63 -13.60 -2.87 2.51
CA GLY A 63 -14.03 -4.10 1.88
C GLY A 63 -13.52 -4.29 0.44
N PHE A 64 -12.72 -3.37 -0.09
CA PHE A 64 -12.16 -3.50 -1.43
C PHE A 64 -11.16 -4.67 -1.57
N VAL A 65 -10.50 -5.06 -0.49
CA VAL A 65 -9.71 -6.30 -0.45
C VAL A 65 -10.62 -7.44 -0.04
N ARG A 66 -10.78 -8.41 -0.91
CA ARG A 66 -11.61 -9.60 -0.67
C ARG A 66 -10.78 -10.67 0.00
N VAL A 67 -11.19 -11.15 1.16
CA VAL A 67 -10.63 -12.37 1.77
C VAL A 67 -11.38 -13.56 1.19
N VAL A 68 -10.77 -14.25 0.23
CA VAL A 68 -11.38 -15.41 -0.46
C VAL A 68 -11.50 -16.60 0.48
N ASN A 69 -10.41 -16.87 1.21
CA ASN A 69 -10.34 -17.87 2.28
C ASN A 69 -9.17 -17.50 3.22
N GLU A 70 -8.87 -18.35 4.18
CA GLU A 70 -7.83 -18.12 5.16
C GLU A 70 -6.40 -17.98 4.58
N LYS A 71 -6.18 -18.44 3.33
CA LYS A 71 -4.89 -18.45 2.64
C LYS A 71 -4.84 -17.56 1.38
N CYS A 72 -5.94 -16.87 1.05
CA CYS A 72 -5.98 -16.11 -0.18
C CYS A 72 -6.75 -14.80 -0.03
N ILE A 73 -6.15 -13.70 -0.49
CA ILE A 73 -6.80 -12.41 -0.67
C ILE A 73 -6.75 -11.95 -2.13
N GLN A 74 -7.69 -11.12 -2.50
CA GLN A 74 -7.76 -10.49 -3.82
C GLN A 74 -7.84 -8.97 -3.67
N LEU A 75 -6.98 -8.26 -4.40
CA LEU A 75 -6.86 -6.81 -4.43
C LEU A 75 -7.14 -6.32 -5.86
N PRO A 76 -8.16 -5.48 -6.10
CA PRO A 76 -8.39 -4.92 -7.43
C PRO A 76 -7.32 -3.91 -7.80
N ASP A 77 -6.82 -3.98 -9.03
CA ASP A 77 -5.98 -2.95 -9.61
C ASP A 77 -6.83 -2.00 -10.45
N ARG A 78 -6.81 -0.71 -10.11
CA ARG A 78 -7.60 0.32 -10.76
C ARG A 78 -6.77 1.03 -11.83
N ARG A 79 -7.46 1.64 -12.78
CA ARG A 79 -6.82 2.52 -13.76
C ARG A 79 -6.09 3.66 -13.04
N GLY A 80 -4.88 3.94 -13.46
CA GLY A 80 -4.04 5.01 -12.92
C GLY A 80 -3.14 5.61 -14.00
N ASN A 81 -1.92 5.99 -13.63
CA ASN A 81 -0.93 6.63 -14.52
C ASN A 81 -0.18 5.67 -15.46
N ASN A 82 -0.51 4.38 -15.45
CA ASN A 82 0.08 3.31 -16.27
C ASN A 82 1.61 3.09 -16.08
N ARG A 83 2.20 3.53 -14.98
CA ARG A 83 3.60 3.19 -14.64
C ARG A 83 3.77 1.69 -14.45
N LEU A 84 2.80 1.04 -13.79
CA LEU A 84 2.70 -0.41 -13.61
C LEU A 84 3.88 -1.03 -12.83
N ASP A 85 4.62 -0.25 -12.05
CA ASP A 85 5.86 -0.70 -11.39
C ASP A 85 5.58 -1.92 -10.50
N SER A 86 4.56 -1.87 -9.63
CA SER A 86 4.17 -3.02 -8.79
C SER A 86 3.80 -4.26 -9.60
N LEU A 87 3.03 -4.10 -10.70
CA LEU A 87 2.61 -5.24 -11.53
C LEU A 87 3.80 -5.86 -12.27
N ARG A 88 4.70 -5.04 -12.80
CA ARG A 88 5.95 -5.51 -13.43
C ARG A 88 6.83 -6.25 -12.44
N ASN A 89 6.93 -5.76 -11.21
CA ASN A 89 7.66 -6.42 -10.15
C ASN A 89 7.06 -7.80 -9.82
N ILE A 90 5.73 -7.89 -9.66
CA ILE A 90 5.02 -9.15 -9.37
C ILE A 90 5.28 -10.21 -10.46
N ILE A 91 5.32 -9.81 -11.74
CA ILE A 91 5.63 -10.74 -12.84
C ILE A 91 7.05 -11.30 -12.72
N SER A 92 8.02 -10.48 -12.31
CA SER A 92 9.42 -10.89 -12.19
C SER A 92 9.74 -11.56 -10.85
N ASN A 93 9.06 -11.15 -9.79
CA ASN A 93 9.22 -11.67 -8.44
C ASN A 93 7.86 -11.60 -7.70
N PRO A 94 7.20 -12.75 -7.46
CA PRO A 94 5.87 -12.78 -6.88
C PRO A 94 5.82 -12.41 -5.39
N ASN A 95 6.96 -12.28 -4.71
CA ASN A 95 6.96 -11.96 -3.28
C ASN A 95 6.47 -10.53 -3.03
N VAL A 96 5.46 -10.40 -2.18
CA VAL A 96 4.84 -9.11 -1.83
C VAL A 96 4.68 -8.97 -0.33
N GLY A 97 4.68 -7.71 0.11
CA GLY A 97 4.33 -7.34 1.48
C GLY A 97 3.23 -6.30 1.49
N LEU A 98 2.30 -6.41 2.42
CA LEU A 98 1.21 -5.45 2.60
C LEU A 98 1.18 -4.94 4.03
N ILE A 99 0.81 -3.67 4.16
CA ILE A 99 0.44 -3.08 5.45
C ILE A 99 -0.91 -2.39 5.32
N PHE A 100 -1.90 -2.86 6.07
CA PHE A 100 -3.25 -2.34 6.10
C PHE A 100 -3.39 -1.28 7.20
N LEU A 101 -4.02 -0.17 6.86
CA LEU A 101 -4.28 0.93 7.78
C LEU A 101 -5.78 1.26 7.80
N ILE A 102 -6.31 1.51 9.01
CA ILE A 102 -7.67 1.95 9.20
C ILE A 102 -7.61 3.32 9.88
N PRO A 103 -8.26 4.36 9.32
CA PRO A 103 -8.27 5.67 9.95
C PRO A 103 -8.73 5.60 11.41
N ASN A 104 -8.01 6.30 12.28
CA ASN A 104 -8.25 6.35 13.73
C ASN A 104 -8.02 5.03 14.51
N ILE A 105 -7.53 3.98 13.87
CA ILE A 105 -7.12 2.73 14.54
C ILE A 105 -5.59 2.69 14.59
N GLY A 106 -5.06 2.43 15.78
CA GLY A 106 -3.60 2.43 16.01
C GLY A 106 -2.91 1.16 15.53
N GLU A 107 -3.58 0.01 15.58
CA GLU A 107 -3.04 -1.25 15.09
C GLU A 107 -3.08 -1.32 13.57
N THR A 108 -2.05 -1.93 12.98
CA THR A 108 -2.00 -2.24 11.56
C THR A 108 -1.89 -3.74 11.34
N ILE A 109 -2.36 -4.26 10.21
CA ILE A 109 -2.13 -5.65 9.82
C ILE A 109 -1.02 -5.66 8.78
N ARG A 110 -0.04 -6.54 8.99
CA ARG A 110 1.00 -6.86 8.03
C ARG A 110 0.75 -8.24 7.45
N LEU A 111 0.86 -8.35 6.14
CA LEU A 111 0.69 -9.59 5.40
C LEU A 111 1.83 -9.73 4.40
N SER A 112 2.35 -10.92 4.23
CA SER A 112 3.25 -11.24 3.12
C SER A 112 2.83 -12.56 2.46
N GLY A 113 3.20 -12.71 1.20
CA GLY A 113 2.86 -13.87 0.41
C GLY A 113 3.31 -13.75 -1.03
N LYS A 114 2.77 -14.63 -1.87
CA LYS A 114 3.07 -14.68 -3.31
C LYS A 114 1.88 -14.19 -4.12
N ALA A 115 2.12 -13.20 -4.96
CA ALA A 115 1.12 -12.56 -5.79
C ALA A 115 1.14 -13.09 -7.22
N LYS A 116 -0.04 -13.11 -7.83
CA LYS A 116 -0.26 -13.31 -9.28
C LYS A 116 -1.28 -12.30 -9.76
N ILE A 117 -1.19 -11.92 -11.04
CA ILE A 117 -2.10 -10.97 -11.67
C ILE A 117 -3.13 -11.77 -12.50
N LEU A 118 -4.39 -11.52 -12.24
CA LEU A 118 -5.52 -12.15 -12.94
C LEU A 118 -6.23 -11.07 -13.76
N ALA A 119 -6.57 -11.39 -15.00
CA ALA A 119 -7.26 -10.50 -15.95
C ALA A 119 -8.53 -11.16 -16.51
N ASP A 120 -9.23 -11.92 -15.67
CA ASP A 120 -10.51 -12.54 -15.99
C ASP A 120 -11.64 -11.52 -15.92
N ASP A 121 -12.45 -11.41 -16.96
CA ASP A 121 -13.50 -10.38 -17.10
C ASP A 121 -14.58 -10.48 -16.01
N GLU A 122 -15.01 -11.68 -15.64
CA GLU A 122 -16.00 -11.90 -14.60
C GLU A 122 -15.44 -11.50 -13.23
N LEU A 123 -14.22 -11.93 -12.94
CA LEU A 123 -13.52 -11.55 -11.72
C LEU A 123 -13.30 -10.02 -11.63
N CYS A 124 -12.81 -9.38 -12.68
CA CYS A 124 -12.62 -7.94 -12.74
C CYS A 124 -13.94 -7.18 -12.56
N SER A 125 -15.02 -7.67 -13.18
CA SER A 125 -16.36 -7.10 -13.06
C SER A 125 -16.94 -7.25 -11.65
N SER A 126 -16.60 -8.31 -10.92
CA SER A 126 -17.02 -8.52 -9.54
C SER A 126 -16.47 -7.48 -8.55
N PHE A 127 -15.46 -6.70 -8.96
CA PHE A 127 -14.89 -5.57 -8.23
C PHE A 127 -15.35 -4.21 -8.78
N SER A 128 -16.43 -4.16 -9.56
CA SER A 128 -16.89 -2.90 -10.15
C SER A 128 -17.31 -1.87 -9.11
N ILE A 129 -16.87 -0.61 -9.34
CA ILE A 129 -17.32 0.57 -8.60
C ILE A 129 -17.90 1.56 -9.60
N LYS A 130 -19.11 2.05 -9.34
CA LYS A 130 -19.83 2.96 -10.27
C LYS A 130 -19.90 2.43 -11.71
N GLY A 131 -20.06 1.12 -11.86
CA GLY A 131 -20.14 0.45 -13.17
C GLY A 131 -18.81 0.26 -13.89
N LYS A 132 -17.67 0.62 -13.28
CA LYS A 132 -16.34 0.44 -13.86
C LYS A 132 -15.63 -0.75 -13.21
N PRO A 133 -15.27 -1.79 -13.98
CA PRO A 133 -14.55 -2.95 -13.47
C PRO A 133 -13.12 -2.61 -13.03
N ALA A 134 -12.48 -3.49 -12.28
CA ALA A 134 -11.04 -3.45 -12.11
C ALA A 134 -10.33 -3.73 -13.45
N SER A 135 -9.15 -3.17 -13.66
CA SER A 135 -8.32 -3.47 -14.84
C SER A 135 -7.70 -4.86 -14.76
N SER A 136 -7.34 -5.27 -13.55
CA SER A 136 -6.88 -6.61 -13.21
C SER A 136 -7.09 -6.84 -11.72
N VAL A 137 -6.85 -8.06 -11.26
CA VAL A 137 -6.93 -8.42 -9.83
C VAL A 137 -5.62 -9.06 -9.41
N ILE A 138 -5.00 -8.52 -8.37
CA ILE A 138 -3.83 -9.11 -7.73
C ILE A 138 -4.35 -10.15 -6.72
N SER A 139 -4.12 -11.43 -6.99
CA SER A 139 -4.43 -12.53 -6.08
C SER A 139 -3.18 -12.90 -5.30
N ILE A 140 -3.27 -12.96 -3.98
CA ILE A 140 -2.13 -13.18 -3.09
C ILE A 140 -2.38 -14.44 -2.26
N ASP A 141 -1.50 -15.41 -2.44
CA ASP A 141 -1.43 -16.60 -1.60
C ASP A 141 -0.66 -16.22 -0.32
N VAL A 142 -1.34 -16.28 0.84
CA VAL A 142 -0.85 -15.77 2.13
C VAL A 142 0.14 -16.74 2.74
N GLU A 143 1.33 -16.25 3.04
CA GLU A 143 2.38 -17.01 3.74
C GLU A 143 2.50 -16.61 5.21
N LYS A 144 2.20 -15.33 5.52
CA LYS A 144 2.38 -14.78 6.85
C LYS A 144 1.44 -13.60 7.07
N VAL A 145 0.83 -13.54 8.25
CA VAL A 145 0.02 -12.39 8.67
C VAL A 145 0.16 -12.14 10.17
N TYR A 146 0.22 -10.88 10.57
CA TYR A 146 0.26 -10.47 11.97
C TYR A 146 -0.10 -8.99 12.17
N PHE A 147 -0.61 -8.66 13.36
CA PHE A 147 -0.83 -7.26 13.71
C PHE A 147 0.46 -6.59 14.19
N GLN A 148 0.62 -5.30 13.89
CA GLN A 148 1.66 -4.44 14.42
C GLN A 148 1.08 -3.50 15.47
N CYS A 149 1.83 -3.28 16.56
CA CYS A 149 1.39 -2.39 17.65
C CYS A 149 1.30 -0.92 17.19
N GLN A 150 0.45 -0.16 17.86
CA GLN A 150 0.14 1.23 17.58
C GLN A 150 1.28 2.25 17.82
N LYS A 151 2.39 1.86 18.43
CA LYS A 151 3.44 2.78 18.90
C LYS A 151 3.94 3.77 17.84
N ALA A 152 4.07 3.33 16.59
CA ALA A 152 4.54 4.21 15.51
C ALA A 152 3.50 5.29 15.19
N LEU A 153 2.22 4.91 15.04
CA LEU A 153 1.13 5.82 14.72
C LEU A 153 0.85 6.80 15.86
N VAL A 154 0.95 6.33 17.12
CA VAL A 154 0.80 7.18 18.31
C VAL A 154 1.95 8.21 18.38
N ARG A 155 3.21 7.78 18.23
CA ARG A 155 4.35 8.71 18.29
C ARG A 155 4.34 9.73 17.17
N SER A 156 3.91 9.36 15.96
CA SER A 156 3.80 10.26 14.82
C SER A 156 2.54 11.14 14.88
N LYS A 157 1.60 10.85 15.78
CA LYS A 157 0.28 11.50 15.83
C LYS A 157 -0.48 11.43 14.49
N LEU A 158 -0.28 10.34 13.73
CA LEU A 158 -0.78 10.23 12.35
C LEU A 158 -2.30 10.46 12.24
N TRP A 159 -3.07 10.00 13.25
CA TRP A 159 -4.53 10.16 13.31
C TRP A 159 -5.00 11.33 14.19
N ASP A 160 -4.09 12.10 14.76
CA ASP A 160 -4.41 13.25 15.59
C ASP A 160 -4.58 14.50 14.71
N SER A 161 -5.80 15.01 14.64
CA SER A 161 -6.11 16.19 13.83
C SER A 161 -5.32 17.44 14.26
N SER A 162 -4.86 17.50 15.51
CA SER A 162 -4.01 18.61 15.99
C SER A 162 -2.62 18.64 15.34
N ALA A 163 -2.21 17.54 14.74
CA ALA A 163 -0.93 17.43 14.03
C ALA A 163 -1.08 17.61 12.51
N HIS A 164 -2.29 17.88 12.00
CA HIS A 164 -2.51 18.12 10.58
C HIS A 164 -1.92 19.47 10.16
N ILE A 165 -1.12 19.48 9.12
CA ILE A 165 -0.58 20.69 8.49
C ILE A 165 -1.53 21.18 7.40
N GLN A 166 -1.40 22.46 7.02
CA GLN A 166 -2.14 22.99 5.89
C GLN A 166 -1.52 22.50 4.57
N ARG A 167 -2.35 22.26 3.54
CA ARG A 167 -1.85 21.84 2.23
C ARG A 167 -0.83 22.83 1.64
N SER A 168 -0.99 24.12 1.93
CA SER A 168 -0.10 25.20 1.48
C SER A 168 1.29 25.21 2.11
N GLU A 169 1.54 24.37 3.13
CA GLU A 169 2.88 24.22 3.73
C GLU A 169 3.80 23.30 2.90
N LEU A 170 3.25 22.67 1.87
CA LEU A 170 3.98 21.78 0.98
C LEU A 170 3.84 22.25 -0.47
N PRO A 171 4.86 22.01 -1.33
CA PRO A 171 4.75 22.33 -2.74
C PRO A 171 3.55 21.64 -3.39
N SER A 172 2.95 22.29 -4.37
CA SER A 172 1.85 21.71 -5.14
C SER A 172 2.34 20.59 -6.06
N THR A 173 1.41 19.81 -6.61
CA THR A 173 1.76 18.79 -7.61
C THR A 173 2.29 19.43 -8.88
N GLY A 174 1.69 20.54 -9.32
CA GLY A 174 2.12 21.30 -10.48
C GLY A 174 3.53 21.87 -10.32
N GLU A 175 3.85 22.45 -9.15
CA GLU A 175 5.21 22.92 -8.82
C GLU A 175 6.24 21.78 -8.90
N MET A 176 5.96 20.63 -8.28
CA MET A 176 6.87 19.47 -8.32
C MET A 176 7.06 18.93 -9.74
N VAL A 177 5.99 18.79 -10.53
CA VAL A 177 6.09 18.30 -11.91
C VAL A 177 6.84 19.28 -12.79
N LYS A 178 6.62 20.60 -12.63
CA LYS A 178 7.34 21.65 -13.34
C LYS A 178 8.85 21.59 -13.08
N GLU A 179 9.25 21.43 -11.81
CA GLU A 179 10.66 21.25 -11.43
C GLU A 179 11.27 20.04 -12.15
N PHE A 180 10.62 18.87 -12.09
CA PHE A 180 11.16 17.64 -12.68
C PHE A 180 11.08 17.64 -14.22
N ALA A 181 10.11 18.32 -14.83
CA ALA A 181 10.03 18.51 -16.27
C ALA A 181 11.23 19.33 -16.77
N SER A 182 11.62 20.39 -16.05
CA SER A 182 12.78 21.22 -16.40
C SER A 182 14.10 20.46 -16.37
N LEU A 183 14.24 19.42 -15.54
CA LEU A 183 15.43 18.55 -15.53
C LEU A 183 15.56 17.69 -16.81
N ASN A 184 14.51 17.62 -17.61
CA ASN A 184 14.45 16.88 -18.87
C ASN A 184 14.24 17.81 -20.07
N ASP A 185 14.46 19.12 -19.93
CA ASP A 185 14.25 20.14 -20.94
C ASP A 185 12.81 20.16 -21.50
N ILE A 186 11.81 19.82 -20.64
CA ILE A 186 10.39 19.84 -20.96
C ILE A 186 9.77 21.11 -20.36
N GLU A 187 9.09 21.91 -21.19
CA GLU A 187 8.27 23.02 -20.74
C GLU A 187 6.95 22.48 -20.16
N PHE A 188 6.60 22.90 -18.93
CA PHE A 188 5.39 22.45 -18.24
C PHE A 188 4.78 23.59 -17.42
N ASP A 189 3.50 23.85 -17.65
CA ASP A 189 2.74 24.84 -16.87
C ASP A 189 2.16 24.18 -15.62
N GLY A 190 2.84 24.40 -14.49
CA GLY A 190 2.42 23.86 -13.18
C GLY A 190 1.15 24.49 -12.65
N ASP A 191 0.92 25.79 -12.92
CA ASP A 191 -0.25 26.52 -12.43
C ASP A 191 -1.51 26.06 -13.18
N GLU A 192 -1.44 25.89 -14.48
CA GLU A 192 -2.52 25.32 -15.31
C GLU A 192 -2.85 23.90 -14.86
N TYR A 193 -1.81 23.09 -14.61
CA TYR A 193 -1.98 21.72 -14.10
C TYR A 193 -2.76 21.71 -12.79
N ASP A 194 -2.37 22.51 -11.79
CA ASP A 194 -3.01 22.55 -10.49
C ASP A 194 -4.45 23.08 -10.57
N ALA A 195 -4.70 24.07 -11.41
CA ALA A 195 -6.05 24.59 -11.65
C ALA A 195 -7.01 23.53 -12.24
N ASN A 196 -6.51 22.67 -13.13
CA ASN A 196 -7.29 21.63 -13.79
C ASN A 196 -7.39 20.32 -13.00
N TYR A 197 -6.49 20.07 -12.03
CA TYR A 197 -6.37 18.79 -11.34
C TYR A 197 -7.64 18.36 -10.58
N PRO A 198 -8.38 19.22 -9.85
CA PRO A 198 -9.59 18.82 -9.15
C PRO A 198 -10.67 18.23 -10.07
N ASP A 199 -10.85 18.79 -11.25
CA ASP A 199 -11.83 18.30 -12.22
C ASP A 199 -11.34 17.04 -12.94
N HIS A 200 -10.04 16.94 -13.19
CA HIS A 200 -9.42 15.72 -13.68
C HIS A 200 -9.64 14.56 -12.70
N MET A 201 -9.38 14.77 -11.41
CA MET A 201 -9.62 13.76 -10.38
C MET A 201 -11.07 13.29 -10.31
N LYS A 202 -12.06 14.19 -10.36
CA LYS A 202 -13.48 13.82 -10.39
C LYS A 202 -13.83 12.89 -11.56
N LYS A 203 -13.18 13.09 -12.72
CA LYS A 203 -13.43 12.32 -13.96
C LYS A 203 -12.69 10.99 -13.99
N THR A 204 -11.58 10.86 -13.30
CA THR A 204 -10.62 9.76 -13.46
C THR A 204 -10.41 8.90 -12.24
N ILE A 205 -11.02 9.23 -11.10
CA ILE A 205 -10.87 8.46 -9.85
C ILE A 205 -11.41 7.02 -9.98
N TYR A 206 -12.35 6.81 -10.91
CA TYR A 206 -12.84 5.48 -11.34
C TYR A 206 -13.03 5.45 -12.83
#